data_53cd04d063d33581973957f8a2aa714a
#
_entry.id   53cd04d063d33581973957f8a2aa714a
#
_cell.length_a   1.000
_cell.length_b   1.000
_cell.length_c   1.000
_cell.angle_alpha   90.00
_cell.angle_beta   90.00
_cell.angle_gamma   90.00
#
_symmetry.space_group_name_H-M   'P 1'
#
loop_
_entity.id
_entity.type
_entity.pdbx_description
1 polymer ?
#
loop_
_entity_poly.entity_id
_entity_poly.type
_entity_poly.pdbx_seq_one_letter_code
_entity_poly.pdbx_strand_id
1 'polypeptide(L)'
;NNSIIITADHGMQPKSKADGSPNAIYLQDILDKKFGDNSSKVILPITDPYVVHHGALGSFATIYLEDKSKINEAMEEIKKIKEIEIVVSNEAGCEEYDLPKDRMGDIICMSSQYMTIGSSESSHDLSKLKEPLRSHGGLHEREVPFISNKKINSFLSNEKLNNYDAFYYAIAGA
;
A
#
# COMPACT_ATOMS: atom_id res chain seq x y z
N ASN A 1 -20.28 -6.56 32.67
CA ASN A 1 -20.46 -7.04 31.28
C ASN A 1 -19.73 -6.14 30.31
N ASN A 2 -18.45 -6.41 30.03
CA ASN A 2 -17.66 -5.62 29.12
C ASN A 2 -17.74 -6.21 27.70
N SER A 3 -17.81 -5.33 26.68
CA SER A 3 -17.61 -5.71 25.28
C SER A 3 -16.11 -5.62 24.97
N ILE A 4 -15.59 -6.65 24.32
CA ILE A 4 -14.21 -6.71 23.85
C ILE A 4 -14.27 -7.00 22.35
N ILE A 5 -13.64 -6.14 21.57
CA ILE A 5 -13.45 -6.34 20.12
C ILE A 5 -11.97 -6.25 19.81
N ILE A 6 -11.49 -7.21 19.04
CA ILE A 6 -10.11 -7.26 18.57
C ILE A 6 -10.14 -7.20 17.05
N THR A 7 -9.43 -6.23 16.49
CA THR A 7 -9.25 -6.04 15.04
C THR A 7 -7.84 -5.50 14.78
N ALA A 8 -7.52 -5.23 13.53
CA ALA A 8 -6.27 -4.56 13.14
C ALA A 8 -6.58 -3.42 12.17
N ASP A 9 -5.66 -2.49 12.04
CA ASP A 9 -5.71 -1.38 11.08
C ASP A 9 -5.49 -1.87 9.64
N HIS A 10 -4.59 -2.84 9.44
CA HIS A 10 -4.30 -3.52 8.17
C HIS A 10 -3.71 -4.91 8.42
N GLY A 11 -3.66 -5.71 7.36
CA GLY A 11 -2.93 -6.96 7.32
C GLY A 11 -1.44 -6.77 7.04
N MET A 12 -0.71 -7.89 6.89
CA MET A 12 0.72 -7.90 6.61
C MET A 12 1.06 -9.11 5.74
N GLN A 13 1.77 -8.89 4.64
CA GLN A 13 2.18 -9.97 3.72
C GLN A 13 3.69 -10.13 3.67
N PRO A 14 4.19 -11.35 3.40
CA PRO A 14 5.60 -11.55 3.08
C PRO A 14 5.94 -10.88 1.75
N LYS A 15 7.05 -10.15 1.72
CA LYS A 15 7.55 -9.42 0.55
C LYS A 15 8.97 -9.88 0.22
N SER A 16 9.18 -11.18 0.27
CA SER A 16 10.47 -11.82 0.01
C SER A 16 10.32 -12.92 -1.03
N LYS A 17 11.37 -13.15 -1.78
CA LYS A 17 11.50 -14.28 -2.69
C LYS A 17 11.67 -15.60 -1.91
N ALA A 18 11.64 -16.72 -2.63
CA ALA A 18 11.79 -18.05 -2.02
C ALA A 18 13.14 -18.25 -1.31
N ASP A 19 14.18 -17.55 -1.73
CA ASP A 19 15.50 -17.55 -1.11
C ASP A 19 15.63 -16.63 0.11
N GLY A 20 14.54 -15.94 0.49
CA GLY A 20 14.49 -14.98 1.59
C GLY A 20 14.93 -13.57 1.22
N SER A 21 15.45 -13.33 0.02
CA SER A 21 15.84 -11.99 -0.43
C SER A 21 14.60 -11.10 -0.60
N PRO A 22 14.73 -9.77 -0.35
CA PRO A 22 13.63 -8.83 -0.54
C PRO A 22 13.11 -8.82 -1.97
N ASN A 23 11.80 -8.73 -2.12
CA ASN A 23 11.12 -8.67 -3.40
C ASN A 23 10.61 -7.24 -3.64
N ALA A 24 11.46 -6.39 -4.20
CA ALA A 24 11.21 -4.96 -4.37
C ALA A 24 11.41 -4.51 -5.82
N ILE A 25 10.59 -3.54 -6.23
CA ILE A 25 10.72 -2.78 -7.48
C ILE A 25 11.12 -1.36 -7.12
N TYR A 26 12.14 -0.83 -7.77
CA TYR A 26 12.59 0.54 -7.57
C TYR A 26 12.02 1.43 -8.67
N LEU A 27 10.86 2.02 -8.37
CA LEU A 27 10.04 2.67 -9.37
C LEU A 27 10.63 4.00 -9.86
N GLN A 28 11.32 4.75 -8.98
CA GLN A 28 12.00 5.98 -9.37
C GLN A 28 13.11 5.69 -10.40
N ASP A 29 13.93 4.65 -10.15
CA ASP A 29 15.02 4.27 -11.07
C ASP A 29 14.47 3.90 -12.46
N ILE A 30 13.32 3.25 -12.52
CA ILE A 30 12.66 2.88 -13.77
C ILE A 30 12.19 4.13 -14.54
N LEU A 31 11.54 5.06 -13.82
CA LEU A 31 11.04 6.29 -14.42
C LEU A 31 12.16 7.24 -14.85
N ASP A 32 13.19 7.40 -14.05
CA ASP A 32 14.35 8.22 -14.37
C ASP A 32 15.09 7.69 -15.61
N LYS A 33 15.23 6.38 -15.73
CA LYS A 33 15.79 5.75 -16.92
C LYS A 33 14.97 6.02 -18.19
N LYS A 34 13.66 6.13 -18.06
CA LYS A 34 12.76 6.30 -19.21
C LYS A 34 12.57 7.76 -19.59
N PHE A 35 12.37 8.64 -18.60
CA PHE A 35 11.95 10.03 -18.81
C PHE A 35 13.04 11.05 -18.48
N GLY A 36 14.16 10.60 -17.91
CA GLY A 36 15.27 11.43 -17.42
C GLY A 36 15.13 11.78 -15.94
N ASP A 37 16.27 12.11 -15.34
CA ASP A 37 16.36 12.46 -13.92
C ASP A 37 15.49 13.69 -13.61
N ASN A 38 14.83 13.67 -12.43
CA ASN A 38 13.92 14.71 -11.97
C ASN A 38 12.66 14.95 -12.83
N SER A 39 12.36 14.09 -13.79
CA SER A 39 11.12 14.16 -14.57
C SER A 39 9.89 13.73 -13.75
N SER A 40 10.13 12.96 -12.72
CA SER A 40 9.08 12.46 -11.80
C SER A 40 9.58 12.39 -10.37
N LYS A 41 8.62 12.28 -9.44
CA LYS A 41 8.89 12.01 -8.01
C LYS A 41 7.99 10.92 -7.51
N VAL A 42 8.58 9.80 -7.12
CA VAL A 42 7.89 8.68 -6.47
C VAL A 42 7.83 8.92 -4.96
N ILE A 43 6.63 8.95 -4.41
CA ILE A 43 6.37 9.07 -2.98
C ILE A 43 5.83 7.74 -2.47
N LEU A 44 6.44 7.25 -1.41
CA LEU A 44 6.09 6.03 -0.70
C LEU A 44 5.47 6.40 0.65
N PRO A 45 4.15 6.46 0.80
CA PRO A 45 3.52 6.95 2.02
C PRO A 45 3.48 5.92 3.15
N ILE A 46 3.75 4.65 2.82
CA ILE A 46 3.76 3.59 3.83
C ILE A 46 5.07 3.64 4.60
N THR A 47 5.03 4.10 5.84
CA THR A 47 6.20 4.20 6.71
C THR A 47 5.96 3.41 7.99
N ASP A 48 6.97 2.64 8.39
CA ASP A 48 6.98 1.93 9.66
C ASP A 48 8.23 2.34 10.46
N PRO A 49 8.09 3.05 11.58
CA PRO A 49 9.22 3.51 12.37
C PRO A 49 9.99 2.38 13.07
N TYR A 50 9.45 1.18 13.11
CA TYR A 50 10.06 0.03 13.78
C TYR A 50 10.89 -0.86 12.84
N VAL A 51 10.88 -0.59 11.54
CA VAL A 51 11.71 -1.36 10.59
C VAL A 51 13.14 -0.83 10.53
N VAL A 52 14.07 -1.73 10.24
CA VAL A 52 15.52 -1.46 10.27
C VAL A 52 16.04 -0.89 8.96
N HIS A 53 15.29 -1.04 7.86
CA HIS A 53 15.65 -0.50 6.55
C HIS A 53 15.24 0.97 6.42
N HIS A 54 15.96 1.72 5.62
CA HIS A 54 15.65 3.11 5.34
C HIS A 54 14.51 3.22 4.32
N GLY A 55 13.56 4.09 4.63
CA GLY A 55 12.46 4.42 3.73
C GLY A 55 11.26 3.49 3.85
N ALA A 56 10.23 3.88 3.15
CA ALA A 56 8.97 3.19 3.10
C ALA A 56 9.01 2.14 1.99
N LEU A 57 9.04 0.87 2.33
CA LEU A 57 8.87 -0.25 1.41
C LEU A 57 7.49 -0.86 1.62
N GLY A 58 6.50 -0.30 0.95
CA GLY A 58 5.12 -0.77 0.98
C GLY A 58 4.64 -1.27 -0.38
N SER A 59 3.38 -1.62 -0.44
CA SER A 59 2.73 -2.03 -1.69
C SER A 59 2.06 -0.87 -2.43
N PHE A 60 2.24 0.36 -1.98
CA PHE A 60 1.60 1.56 -2.52
C PHE A 60 2.63 2.63 -2.85
N ALA A 61 2.46 3.29 -4.00
CA ALA A 61 3.20 4.48 -4.36
C ALA A 61 2.29 5.50 -5.06
N THR A 62 2.61 6.77 -4.89
CA THR A 62 2.03 7.85 -5.68
C THR A 62 3.12 8.62 -6.40
N ILE A 63 2.87 9.05 -7.63
CA ILE A 63 3.87 9.61 -8.53
C ILE A 63 3.43 10.98 -8.99
N TYR A 64 4.32 11.95 -8.83
CA TYR A 64 4.19 13.29 -9.38
C TYR A 64 5.07 13.40 -10.62
N LEU A 65 4.54 13.96 -11.71
CA LEU A 65 5.28 14.24 -12.95
C LEU A 65 5.47 15.74 -13.10
N GLU A 66 6.65 16.16 -13.50
CA GLU A 66 6.93 17.56 -13.84
C GLU A 66 6.13 17.98 -15.08
N ASP A 67 6.17 17.18 -16.14
CA ASP A 67 5.38 17.38 -17.34
C ASP A 67 4.09 16.57 -17.30
N LYS A 68 2.97 17.24 -17.02
CA LYS A 68 1.64 16.60 -16.94
C LYS A 68 1.18 16.00 -18.26
N SER A 69 1.71 16.40 -19.40
CA SER A 69 1.38 15.81 -20.69
C SER A 69 1.88 14.36 -20.82
N LYS A 70 2.82 13.96 -19.96
CA LYS A 70 3.44 12.63 -19.94
C LYS A 70 2.72 11.61 -19.04
N ILE A 71 1.64 12.00 -18.34
CA ILE A 71 0.94 11.11 -17.39
C ILE A 71 0.52 9.81 -18.06
N ASN A 72 -0.13 9.87 -19.22
CA ASN A 72 -0.59 8.67 -19.91
C ASN A 72 0.58 7.78 -20.37
N GLU A 73 1.67 8.38 -20.87
CA GLU A 73 2.87 7.63 -21.28
C GLU A 73 3.50 6.94 -20.08
N ALA A 74 3.61 7.63 -18.93
CA ALA A 74 4.15 7.07 -17.71
C ALA A 74 3.28 5.92 -17.17
N MET A 75 1.96 6.07 -17.19
CA MET A 75 1.05 4.99 -16.82
C MET A 75 1.26 3.74 -17.69
N GLU A 76 1.38 3.91 -19.01
CA GLU A 76 1.61 2.78 -19.91
C GLU A 76 2.98 2.12 -19.70
N GLU A 77 4.01 2.87 -19.32
CA GLU A 77 5.31 2.28 -18.96
C GLU A 77 5.22 1.48 -17.66
N ILE A 78 4.54 2.01 -16.64
CA ILE A 78 4.39 1.32 -15.35
C ILE A 78 3.54 0.06 -15.52
N LYS A 79 2.48 0.07 -16.34
CA LYS A 79 1.65 -1.11 -16.63
C LYS A 79 2.41 -2.28 -17.28
N LYS A 80 3.57 -2.04 -17.88
CA LYS A 80 4.44 -3.10 -18.42
C LYS A 80 5.15 -3.90 -17.32
N ILE A 81 5.20 -3.36 -16.11
CA ILE A 81 5.82 -4.00 -14.95
C ILE A 81 4.81 -5.00 -14.40
N LYS A 82 5.04 -6.30 -14.60
CA LYS A 82 4.11 -7.38 -14.24
C LYS A 82 3.79 -7.44 -12.74
N GLU A 83 4.71 -6.97 -11.93
CA GLU A 83 4.63 -6.97 -10.48
C GLU A 83 3.83 -5.76 -9.93
N ILE A 84 3.42 -4.82 -10.79
CA ILE A 84 2.50 -3.75 -10.43
C ILE A 84 1.11 -4.13 -10.93
N GLU A 85 0.20 -4.33 -9.99
CA GLU A 85 -1.15 -4.82 -10.23
C GLU A 85 -2.13 -3.69 -10.58
N ILE A 86 -1.96 -2.52 -9.93
CA ILE A 86 -2.82 -1.36 -10.12
C ILE A 86 -1.98 -0.19 -10.61
N VAL A 87 -2.46 0.45 -11.70
CA VAL A 87 -1.92 1.71 -12.21
C VAL A 87 -3.11 2.56 -12.66
N VAL A 88 -3.41 3.61 -11.92
CA VAL A 88 -4.55 4.49 -12.16
C VAL A 88 -4.17 5.96 -12.05
N SER A 89 -4.95 6.84 -12.69
CA SER A 89 -4.81 8.29 -12.50
C SER A 89 -5.19 8.70 -11.08
N ASN A 90 -4.74 9.89 -10.65
CA ASN A 90 -5.16 10.52 -9.41
C ASN A 90 -6.69 10.46 -9.24
N GLU A 91 -7.42 10.91 -10.27
CA GLU A 91 -8.88 11.01 -10.18
C GLU A 91 -9.53 9.65 -9.96
N ALA A 92 -9.20 8.67 -10.80
CA ALA A 92 -9.78 7.34 -10.71
C ALA A 92 -9.39 6.61 -9.42
N GLY A 93 -8.12 6.70 -9.00
CA GLY A 93 -7.66 6.05 -7.78
C GLY A 93 -8.19 6.69 -6.51
N CYS A 94 -8.34 8.02 -6.49
CA CYS A 94 -8.93 8.70 -5.33
C CYS A 94 -10.42 8.40 -5.19
N GLU A 95 -11.14 8.25 -6.28
CA GLU A 95 -12.55 7.85 -6.26
C GLU A 95 -12.72 6.39 -5.83
N GLU A 96 -11.93 5.47 -6.40
CA GLU A 96 -12.02 4.04 -6.11
C GLU A 96 -11.62 3.67 -4.68
N TYR A 97 -10.59 4.35 -4.14
CA TYR A 97 -9.98 3.99 -2.84
C TYR A 97 -10.25 5.01 -1.73
N ASP A 98 -11.13 5.98 -1.97
CA ASP A 98 -11.49 7.04 -1.00
C ASP A 98 -10.24 7.80 -0.48
N LEU A 99 -9.37 8.22 -1.40
CA LEU A 99 -8.14 8.94 -1.10
C LEU A 99 -8.29 10.46 -1.33
N PRO A 100 -7.59 11.29 -0.56
CA PRO A 100 -7.66 12.74 -0.71
C PRO A 100 -6.93 13.21 -1.98
N LYS A 101 -7.67 13.72 -2.98
CA LYS A 101 -7.14 14.13 -4.29
C LYS A 101 -6.00 15.14 -4.20
N ASP A 102 -6.05 16.06 -3.25
CA ASP A 102 -5.07 17.12 -3.02
C ASP A 102 -3.75 16.65 -2.42
N ARG A 103 -3.70 15.39 -1.98
CA ARG A 103 -2.51 14.79 -1.34
C ARG A 103 -1.90 13.64 -2.14
N MET A 104 -2.55 13.23 -3.22
CA MET A 104 -2.06 12.18 -4.09
C MET A 104 -1.38 12.78 -5.33
N GLY A 105 -0.37 12.07 -5.85
CA GLY A 105 0.29 12.40 -7.11
C GLY A 105 -0.61 12.19 -8.33
N ASP A 106 -0.07 12.43 -9.50
CA ASP A 106 -0.78 12.28 -10.78
C ASP A 106 -1.17 10.84 -11.09
N ILE A 107 -0.35 9.89 -10.59
CA ILE A 107 -0.53 8.44 -10.78
C ILE A 107 -0.48 7.76 -9.42
N ILE A 108 -1.36 6.79 -9.23
CA ILE A 108 -1.38 5.88 -8.08
C ILE A 108 -1.08 4.48 -8.58
N CYS A 109 -0.17 3.77 -7.90
CA CYS A 109 0.10 2.37 -8.20
C CYS A 109 0.23 1.52 -6.94
N MET A 110 -0.16 0.24 -7.10
CA MET A 110 -0.05 -0.77 -6.07
C MET A 110 0.61 -2.01 -6.64
N SER A 111 1.49 -2.62 -5.87
CA SER A 111 2.17 -3.84 -6.24
C SER A 111 1.29 -5.07 -6.02
N SER A 112 1.66 -6.18 -6.68
CA SER A 112 1.10 -7.49 -6.41
C SER A 112 1.41 -7.97 -4.98
N GLN A 113 0.72 -9.01 -4.55
CA GLN A 113 0.69 -9.50 -3.16
C GLN A 113 2.07 -9.64 -2.49
N TYR A 114 3.04 -10.20 -3.20
CA TYR A 114 4.36 -10.54 -2.62
C TYR A 114 5.48 -9.59 -3.03
N MET A 115 5.12 -8.40 -3.50
CA MET A 115 6.04 -7.38 -4.00
C MET A 115 5.92 -6.09 -3.19
N THR A 116 7.02 -5.35 -3.06
CA THR A 116 7.02 -3.96 -2.58
C THR A 116 7.47 -2.99 -3.66
N ILE A 117 7.10 -1.74 -3.49
CA ILE A 117 7.58 -0.62 -4.29
C ILE A 117 8.57 0.18 -3.45
N GLY A 118 9.78 0.35 -3.96
CA GLY A 118 10.79 1.28 -3.46
C GLY A 118 10.91 2.50 -4.37
N SER A 119 11.57 3.54 -3.89
CA SER A 119 11.94 4.69 -4.74
C SER A 119 13.15 4.33 -5.62
N SER A 120 14.36 4.43 -5.12
CA SER A 120 15.58 4.00 -5.79
C SER A 120 16.30 2.94 -4.96
N GLU A 121 17.07 2.06 -5.60
CA GLU A 121 17.82 1.02 -4.90
C GLU A 121 18.76 1.61 -3.86
N SER A 122 19.40 2.70 -4.18
CA SER A 122 20.34 3.41 -3.29
C SER A 122 19.68 4.04 -2.06
N SER A 123 18.37 4.26 -2.09
CA SER A 123 17.61 4.86 -0.98
C SER A 123 17.14 3.85 0.06
N HIS A 124 17.33 2.54 -0.18
CA HIS A 124 16.83 1.49 0.69
C HIS A 124 17.95 0.53 1.11
N ASP A 125 18.51 0.75 2.30
CA ASP A 125 19.52 -0.18 2.86
C ASP A 125 18.83 -1.41 3.46
N LEU A 126 18.75 -2.48 2.66
CA LEU A 126 18.18 -3.76 3.08
C LEU A 126 19.19 -4.71 3.69
N SER A 127 20.47 -4.32 3.80
CA SER A 127 21.55 -5.16 4.34
C SER A 127 21.38 -5.52 5.83
N LYS A 128 20.60 -4.72 6.56
CA LYS A 128 20.34 -4.91 7.99
C LYS A 128 19.13 -5.79 8.30
N LEU A 129 18.42 -6.26 7.28
CA LEU A 129 17.30 -7.18 7.49
C LEU A 129 17.81 -8.51 8.05
N LYS A 130 17.31 -8.88 9.22
CA LYS A 130 17.60 -10.17 9.86
C LYS A 130 16.55 -11.23 9.53
N GLU A 131 15.34 -10.79 9.23
CA GLU A 131 14.18 -11.60 8.90
C GLU A 131 13.69 -11.26 7.49
N PRO A 132 13.01 -12.19 6.80
CA PRO A 132 12.41 -11.92 5.51
C PRO A 132 11.49 -10.70 5.54
N LEU A 133 11.58 -9.84 4.52
CA LEU A 133 10.82 -8.61 4.43
C LEU A 133 9.32 -8.89 4.49
N ARG A 134 8.61 -8.15 5.32
CA ARG A 134 7.15 -8.10 5.40
C ARG A 134 6.72 -6.65 5.29
N SER A 135 5.58 -6.42 4.63
CA SER A 135 5.04 -5.06 4.48
C SER A 135 3.55 -5.10 4.14
N HIS A 136 2.98 -3.92 3.94
CA HIS A 136 1.55 -3.71 3.72
C HIS A 136 1.31 -2.53 2.75
N GLY A 137 0.06 -2.08 2.66
CA GLY A 137 -0.35 -0.89 1.90
C GLY A 137 -0.99 -1.20 0.55
N GLY A 138 -1.12 -2.46 0.15
CA GLY A 138 -1.80 -2.89 -1.06
C GLY A 138 -3.18 -3.48 -0.79
N LEU A 139 -3.82 -3.96 -1.85
CA LEU A 139 -5.15 -4.56 -1.77
C LEU A 139 -5.17 -5.87 -0.99
N HIS A 140 -4.04 -6.58 -0.96
CA HIS A 140 -3.90 -7.88 -0.33
C HIS A 140 -3.75 -7.83 1.19
N GLU A 141 -3.58 -6.64 1.76
CA GLU A 141 -3.48 -6.40 3.20
C GLU A 141 -4.74 -5.73 3.78
N ARG A 142 -5.85 -5.70 3.03
CA ARG A 142 -7.11 -5.07 3.46
C ARG A 142 -7.92 -5.94 4.41
N GLU A 143 -7.80 -7.27 4.33
CA GLU A 143 -8.55 -8.18 5.18
C GLU A 143 -7.89 -8.32 6.54
N VAL A 144 -8.67 -8.05 7.59
CA VAL A 144 -8.25 -8.12 8.99
C VAL A 144 -9.26 -8.92 9.82
N PRO A 145 -8.84 -9.52 10.95
CA PRO A 145 -9.78 -10.19 11.84
C PRO A 145 -10.74 -9.18 12.50
N PHE A 146 -11.96 -9.60 12.75
CA PHE A 146 -12.93 -8.90 13.56
C PHE A 146 -13.52 -9.87 14.58
N ILE A 147 -12.98 -9.87 15.80
CA ILE A 147 -13.29 -10.86 16.85
C ILE A 147 -14.01 -10.15 17.98
N SER A 148 -15.15 -10.69 18.42
CA SER A 148 -15.92 -10.16 19.53
C SER A 148 -16.21 -11.26 20.56
N ASN A 149 -16.16 -10.90 21.86
CA ASN A 149 -16.59 -11.78 22.96
C ASN A 149 -18.12 -11.84 23.13
N LYS A 150 -18.85 -11.00 22.36
CA LYS A 150 -20.31 -10.98 22.33
C LYS A 150 -20.80 -11.27 20.92
N LYS A 151 -22.01 -11.81 20.81
CA LYS A 151 -22.65 -12.00 19.51
C LYS A 151 -22.89 -10.63 18.86
N ILE A 152 -22.33 -10.43 17.68
CA ILE A 152 -22.61 -9.27 16.86
C ILE A 152 -24.04 -9.43 16.31
N ASN A 153 -24.98 -8.63 16.80
CA ASN A 153 -26.35 -8.67 16.34
C ASN A 153 -26.44 -8.19 14.88
N SER A 154 -27.12 -8.98 14.08
CA SER A 154 -27.13 -8.95 12.62
C SER A 154 -27.92 -7.81 11.99
N PHE A 155 -28.01 -6.65 12.59
CA PHE A 155 -28.60 -5.48 11.90
C PHE A 155 -27.79 -5.06 10.66
N LEU A 156 -26.51 -5.51 10.59
CA LEU A 156 -25.61 -5.31 9.44
C LEU A 156 -25.20 -6.64 8.79
N SER A 157 -25.99 -7.71 8.94
CA SER A 157 -25.61 -9.07 8.51
C SER A 157 -25.38 -9.26 7.01
N ASN A 158 -25.64 -8.25 6.19
CA ASN A 158 -25.40 -8.25 4.75
C ASN A 158 -24.31 -7.27 4.30
N GLU A 159 -23.72 -6.49 5.21
CA GLU A 159 -22.65 -5.56 4.90
C GLU A 159 -21.30 -6.11 5.36
N LYS A 160 -20.29 -5.87 4.58
CA LYS A 160 -18.92 -6.22 4.90
C LYS A 160 -18.46 -5.35 6.07
N LEU A 161 -18.11 -5.96 7.21
CA LEU A 161 -17.59 -5.25 8.38
C LEU A 161 -16.22 -4.65 8.06
N ASN A 162 -16.03 -3.42 8.51
CA ASN A 162 -14.76 -2.74 8.47
C ASN A 162 -14.14 -2.66 9.88
N ASN A 163 -12.85 -2.49 9.98
CA ASN A 163 -12.16 -2.39 11.26
C ASN A 163 -12.66 -1.22 12.12
N TYR A 164 -13.02 -0.09 11.51
CA TYR A 164 -13.55 1.08 12.22
C TYR A 164 -14.96 0.86 12.79
N ASP A 165 -15.72 -0.13 12.32
CA ASP A 165 -17.02 -0.50 12.89
C ASP A 165 -16.88 -1.07 14.33
N ALA A 166 -15.65 -1.39 14.74
CA ALA A 166 -15.36 -1.89 16.08
C ALA A 166 -15.89 -0.97 17.19
N PHE A 167 -15.79 0.34 17.02
CA PHE A 167 -16.29 1.32 17.97
C PHE A 167 -17.81 1.27 18.10
N TYR A 168 -18.51 1.20 16.96
CA TYR A 168 -19.96 1.09 16.94
C TYR A 168 -20.43 -0.19 17.67
N TYR A 169 -19.83 -1.33 17.34
CA TYR A 169 -20.21 -2.61 17.96
C TYR A 169 -19.81 -2.71 19.43
N ALA A 170 -18.75 -2.08 19.84
CA ALA A 170 -18.37 -2.03 21.26
C ALA A 170 -19.40 -1.29 22.11
N ILE A 171 -20.03 -0.25 21.56
CA ILE A 171 -20.97 0.64 22.25
C ILE A 171 -22.41 0.15 22.08
N ALA A 172 -22.84 -0.10 20.86
CA ALA A 172 -24.23 -0.45 20.53
C ALA A 172 -24.56 -1.93 20.73
N GLY A 173 -23.57 -2.80 20.75
CA GLY A 173 -23.71 -4.24 20.98
C GLY A 173 -23.62 -4.66 22.46
N ALA A 174 -23.59 -3.71 23.39
CA ALA A 174 -23.45 -3.96 24.82
C ALA A 174 -24.81 -4.29 25.50
#